data_8e2cca4f15b2d130cf68a8282e0fa1c5
#
_entry.id   8e2cca4f15b2d130cf68a8282e0fa1c5
#
_cell.length_a   1.000
_cell.length_b   1.000
_cell.length_c   1.000
_cell.angle_alpha   90.00
_cell.angle_beta   90.00
_cell.angle_gamma   90.00
#
_symmetry.space_group_name_H-M   'P 1'
#
loop_
_entity.id
_entity.type
_entity.pdbx_description
1 polymer ?
#
loop_
_entity_poly.entity_id
_entity_poly.type
_entity_poly.pdbx_seq_one_letter_code
_entity_poly.pdbx_strand_id
1 'polypeptide(L)'
;MNWEQVIPSVTASRESPPAETAMDNDEFAAFYDRSSKPLWAYLARTSGDPALADDLVQESFIRFLTCSPALDGEVACRRYLFRIASNLLRDHWRRHRTVSIEDLPAELSAAPDLCAQSDSRLTLSPALAQMRPRDRQLLWLAHAENYSHREIAEITGLATASIRLLLFRARRQMSRLITRGGER
;
A
#
# COMPACT_ATOMS: atom_id res chain seq x y z
N MET A 1 10.52 54.48 34.74
CA MET A 1 9.52 53.45 34.40
C MET A 1 10.27 52.26 33.84
N ASN A 2 10.44 51.20 34.68
CA ASN A 2 11.18 49.99 34.32
C ASN A 2 10.29 49.01 33.57
N TRP A 3 10.69 48.65 32.36
CA TRP A 3 10.02 47.67 31.49
C TRP A 3 10.34 46.19 31.82
N GLU A 4 11.09 45.95 32.91
CA GLU A 4 11.61 44.62 33.30
C GLU A 4 10.66 43.73 34.12
N GLN A 5 9.38 44.07 34.27
CA GLN A 5 8.46 43.34 35.17
C GLN A 5 7.22 42.73 34.51
N VAL A 6 7.27 42.37 33.21
CA VAL A 6 6.15 41.61 32.60
C VAL A 6 6.68 40.51 31.69
N ILE A 7 7.37 39.53 32.27
CA ILE A 7 7.50 38.23 31.64
C ILE A 7 6.92 37.20 32.62
N PRO A 8 5.72 36.66 32.39
CA PRO A 8 5.31 35.47 33.11
C PRO A 8 6.19 34.31 32.66
N SER A 9 6.89 33.71 33.61
CA SER A 9 7.63 32.45 33.46
C SER A 9 6.68 31.34 33.00
N VAL A 10 6.58 31.12 31.70
CA VAL A 10 5.95 29.93 31.16
C VAL A 10 7.02 28.83 31.09
N THR A 11 7.44 28.35 32.24
CA THR A 11 7.99 27.02 32.39
C THR A 11 6.83 26.04 32.48
N ALA A 12 6.08 25.90 31.41
CA ALA A 12 5.29 24.68 31.20
C ALA A 12 6.21 23.69 30.52
N SER A 13 6.88 22.89 31.32
CA SER A 13 7.36 21.59 30.90
C SER A 13 6.15 20.84 30.29
N ARG A 14 6.03 20.89 28.96
CA ARG A 14 5.24 19.90 28.26
C ARG A 14 6.00 18.60 28.42
N GLU A 15 5.73 17.94 29.52
CA GLU A 15 5.87 16.50 29.60
C GLU A 15 4.96 15.95 28.51
N SER A 16 5.57 15.60 27.36
CA SER A 16 4.93 14.73 26.39
C SER A 16 4.56 13.47 27.17
N PRO A 17 3.31 13.00 27.10
CA PRO A 17 2.96 11.74 27.74
C PRO A 17 3.95 10.67 27.20
N PRO A 18 4.41 9.75 28.05
CA PRO A 18 5.32 8.70 27.63
C PRO A 18 4.70 8.02 26.42
N ALA A 19 5.48 7.91 25.35
CA ALA A 19 5.12 7.17 24.15
C ALA A 19 5.10 5.65 24.50
N GLU A 20 4.10 5.24 25.28
CA GLU A 20 3.95 3.86 25.79
C GLU A 20 3.55 2.84 24.72
N THR A 21 3.64 3.18 23.44
CA THR A 21 3.29 2.24 22.35
C THR A 21 4.15 2.42 21.10
N ALA A 22 5.30 3.04 21.18
CA ALA A 22 6.25 3.04 20.07
C ALA A 22 6.94 1.67 20.07
N MET A 23 6.80 0.96 18.95
CA MET A 23 7.56 -0.26 18.66
C MET A 23 9.06 0.00 18.91
N ASP A 24 9.73 -0.86 19.69
CA ASP A 24 11.17 -0.71 19.90
C ASP A 24 11.96 -1.02 18.61
N ASN A 25 13.27 -0.77 18.62
CA ASN A 25 14.10 -0.96 17.44
C ASN A 25 14.14 -2.41 16.96
N ASP A 26 14.16 -3.38 17.86
CA ASP A 26 14.22 -4.80 17.53
C ASP A 26 12.87 -5.31 17.01
N GLU A 27 11.79 -4.87 17.61
CA GLU A 27 10.42 -5.11 17.16
C GLU A 27 10.19 -4.51 15.76
N PHE A 28 10.67 -3.29 15.55
CA PHE A 28 10.58 -2.63 14.23
C PHE A 28 11.42 -3.37 13.18
N ALA A 29 12.64 -3.75 13.48
CA ALA A 29 13.50 -4.50 12.56
C ALA A 29 12.82 -5.81 12.14
N ALA A 30 12.27 -6.56 13.09
CA ALA A 30 11.54 -7.78 12.83
C ALA A 30 10.26 -7.55 12.02
N PHE A 31 9.51 -6.48 12.29
CA PHE A 31 8.34 -6.07 11.53
C PHE A 31 8.70 -5.67 10.09
N TYR A 32 9.79 -4.90 9.91
CA TYR A 32 10.31 -4.51 8.61
C TYR A 32 10.66 -5.73 7.76
N ASP A 33 11.42 -6.68 8.30
CA ASP A 33 11.85 -7.88 7.60
C ASP A 33 10.66 -8.73 7.10
N ARG A 34 9.60 -8.82 7.91
CA ARG A 34 8.39 -9.57 7.55
C ARG A 34 7.48 -8.82 6.56
N SER A 35 7.47 -7.49 6.62
CA SER A 35 6.48 -6.67 5.91
C SER A 35 7.01 -6.04 4.62
N SER A 36 8.32 -5.80 4.48
CA SER A 36 8.92 -5.07 3.36
C SER A 36 8.71 -5.79 2.01
N LYS A 37 9.04 -7.07 1.93
CA LYS A 37 8.88 -7.87 0.70
C LYS A 37 7.42 -8.02 0.24
N PRO A 38 6.45 -8.38 1.12
CA PRO A 38 5.03 -8.39 0.77
C PRO A 38 4.51 -7.03 0.31
N LEU A 39 4.90 -5.96 1.00
CA LEU A 39 4.51 -4.60 0.63
C LEU A 39 5.06 -4.19 -0.74
N TRP A 40 6.33 -4.48 -0.99
CA TRP A 40 6.96 -4.24 -2.29
C TRP A 40 6.23 -5.00 -3.40
N ALA A 41 5.99 -6.29 -3.21
CA ALA A 41 5.26 -7.11 -4.19
C ALA A 41 3.86 -6.56 -4.49
N TYR A 42 3.15 -6.11 -3.46
CA TYR A 42 1.86 -5.44 -3.60
C TYR A 42 1.97 -4.17 -4.45
N LEU A 43 2.92 -3.29 -4.13
CA LEU A 43 3.10 -2.02 -4.84
C LEU A 43 3.57 -2.24 -6.27
N ALA A 44 4.56 -3.09 -6.51
CA ALA A 44 5.09 -3.40 -7.84
C ALA A 44 4.01 -4.02 -8.75
N ARG A 45 3.22 -4.97 -8.22
CA ARG A 45 2.14 -5.60 -9.01
C ARG A 45 0.96 -4.67 -9.25
N THR A 46 0.70 -3.75 -8.34
CA THR A 46 -0.41 -2.81 -8.46
C THR A 46 -0.08 -1.63 -9.36
N SER A 47 1.12 -1.04 -9.23
CA SER A 47 1.58 0.05 -10.09
C SER A 47 1.98 -0.45 -11.49
N GLY A 48 2.64 -1.60 -11.55
CA GLY A 48 3.33 -2.08 -12.76
C GLY A 48 4.74 -1.47 -12.90
N ASP A 49 5.23 -0.74 -11.90
CA ASP A 49 6.52 -0.05 -11.91
C ASP A 49 7.32 -0.42 -10.64
N PRO A 50 8.41 -1.21 -10.79
CA PRO A 50 9.26 -1.61 -9.67
C PRO A 50 9.98 -0.43 -9.01
N ALA A 51 10.45 0.56 -9.79
CA ALA A 51 11.17 1.71 -9.24
C ALA A 51 10.23 2.55 -8.36
N LEU A 52 9.00 2.79 -8.83
CA LEU A 52 7.97 3.42 -8.01
C LEU A 52 7.65 2.60 -6.76
N ALA A 53 7.67 1.27 -6.84
CA ALA A 53 7.42 0.43 -5.67
C ALA A 53 8.51 0.58 -4.62
N ASP A 54 9.79 0.68 -5.01
CA ASP A 54 10.92 0.94 -4.10
C ASP A 54 10.72 2.26 -3.35
N ASP A 55 10.41 3.34 -4.05
CA ASP A 55 10.17 4.65 -3.46
C ASP A 55 8.98 4.64 -2.49
N LEU A 56 7.88 4.02 -2.90
CA LEU A 56 6.67 3.96 -2.09
C LEU A 56 6.83 3.07 -0.84
N VAL A 57 7.64 2.01 -0.89
CA VAL A 57 7.97 1.20 0.29
C VAL A 57 8.72 2.05 1.30
N GLN A 58 9.78 2.74 0.89
CA GLN A 58 10.56 3.62 1.77
C GLN A 58 9.68 4.69 2.42
N GLU A 59 8.92 5.43 1.62
CA GLU A 59 8.01 6.48 2.11
C GLU A 59 6.94 5.92 3.04
N SER A 60 6.44 4.70 2.79
CA SER A 60 5.45 4.04 3.66
C SER A 60 6.00 3.76 5.05
N PHE A 61 7.24 3.25 5.15
CA PHE A 61 7.87 3.00 6.44
C PHE A 61 8.26 4.28 7.16
N ILE A 62 8.74 5.32 6.45
CA ILE A 62 9.00 6.64 7.04
C ILE A 62 7.72 7.20 7.66
N ARG A 63 6.61 7.17 6.95
CA ARG A 63 5.32 7.64 7.47
C ARG A 63 4.80 6.78 8.61
N PHE A 64 4.99 5.47 8.55
CA PHE A 64 4.61 4.57 9.62
C PHE A 64 5.33 4.93 10.92
N LEU A 65 6.64 5.15 10.89
CA LEU A 65 7.45 5.57 12.04
C LEU A 65 7.08 6.97 12.54
N THR A 66 6.86 7.92 11.62
CA THR A 66 6.55 9.31 11.99
C THR A 66 5.17 9.44 12.64
N CYS A 67 4.20 8.66 12.17
CA CYS A 67 2.83 8.71 12.71
C CYS A 67 2.67 7.95 14.03
N SER A 68 3.60 7.01 14.35
CA SER A 68 3.60 6.18 15.57
C SER A 68 2.19 5.88 16.10
N PRO A 69 1.31 5.26 15.31
CA PRO A 69 -0.04 5.03 15.77
C PRO A 69 -0.03 4.01 16.91
N ALA A 70 -0.80 4.26 17.95
CA ALA A 70 -1.06 3.27 19.00
C ALA A 70 -1.88 2.12 18.39
N LEU A 71 -1.20 1.14 17.81
CA LEU A 71 -1.79 -0.03 17.18
C LEU A 71 -1.50 -1.26 18.02
N ASP A 72 -2.55 -2.02 18.30
CA ASP A 72 -2.44 -3.26 19.06
C ASP A 72 -2.11 -4.42 18.11
N GLY A 73 -0.86 -4.88 18.22
CA GLY A 73 -0.35 -6.06 17.55
C GLY A 73 0.07 -5.89 16.07
N GLU A 74 0.81 -6.87 15.61
CA GLU A 74 1.44 -6.89 14.27
C GLU A 74 0.43 -6.81 13.12
N VAL A 75 -0.73 -7.47 13.26
CA VAL A 75 -1.77 -7.47 12.22
C VAL A 75 -2.33 -6.07 12.00
N ALA A 76 -2.55 -5.31 13.08
CA ALA A 76 -3.00 -3.93 12.98
C ALA A 76 -1.93 -3.02 12.37
N CYS A 77 -0.66 -3.17 12.77
CA CYS A 77 0.48 -2.46 12.20
C CYS A 77 0.61 -2.73 10.69
N ARG A 78 0.54 -4.00 10.28
CA ARG A 78 0.62 -4.39 8.88
C ARG A 78 -0.54 -3.80 8.06
N ARG A 79 -1.77 -3.88 8.52
CA ARG A 79 -2.94 -3.28 7.87
C ARG A 79 -2.79 -1.77 7.70
N TYR A 80 -2.29 -1.10 8.73
CA TYR A 80 -2.04 0.34 8.70
C TYR A 80 -0.94 0.71 7.69
N LEU A 81 0.15 -0.06 7.64
CA LEU A 81 1.22 0.10 6.65
C LEU A 81 0.68 -0.03 5.22
N PHE A 82 -0.12 -1.05 4.92
CA PHE A 82 -0.77 -1.22 3.62
C PHE A 82 -1.74 -0.08 3.29
N ARG A 83 -2.41 0.49 4.28
CA ARG A 83 -3.25 1.68 4.10
C ARG A 83 -2.41 2.90 3.73
N ILE A 84 -1.27 3.15 4.39
CA ILE A 84 -0.33 4.22 4.03
C ILE A 84 0.10 4.04 2.57
N ALA A 85 0.61 2.88 2.21
CA ALA A 85 1.08 2.57 0.86
C ALA A 85 -0.02 2.73 -0.22
N SER A 86 -1.24 2.29 0.08
CA SER A 86 -2.39 2.47 -0.82
C SER A 86 -2.76 3.93 -1.03
N ASN A 87 -2.64 4.76 0.00
CA ASN A 87 -2.88 6.19 -0.09
C ASN A 87 -1.81 6.87 -0.94
N LEU A 88 -0.53 6.55 -0.71
CA LEU A 88 0.60 7.06 -1.49
C LEU A 88 0.46 6.72 -2.98
N LEU A 89 0.15 5.47 -3.28
CA LEU A 89 -0.05 4.99 -4.64
C LEU A 89 -1.23 5.71 -5.33
N ARG A 90 -2.34 5.92 -4.61
CA ARG A 90 -3.49 6.68 -5.11
C ARG A 90 -3.13 8.14 -5.38
N ASP A 91 -2.36 8.77 -4.50
CA ASP A 91 -1.91 10.14 -4.66
C ASP A 91 -0.94 10.29 -5.83
N HIS A 92 -0.08 9.29 -6.05
CA HIS A 92 0.77 9.22 -7.23
C HIS A 92 -0.07 9.20 -8.51
N TRP A 93 -1.04 8.31 -8.64
CA TRP A 93 -1.91 8.26 -9.82
C TRP A 93 -2.72 9.53 -10.03
N ARG A 94 -3.20 10.15 -8.94
CA ARG A 94 -3.93 11.41 -9.04
C ARG A 94 -3.06 12.52 -9.63
N ARG A 95 -1.82 12.65 -9.19
CA ARG A 95 -0.86 13.64 -9.70
C ARG A 95 -0.53 13.40 -11.17
N HIS A 96 -0.25 12.17 -11.55
CA HIS A 96 0.10 11.84 -12.93
C HIS A 96 -1.08 11.91 -13.89
N ARG A 97 -2.30 11.64 -13.42
CA ARG A 97 -3.51 11.78 -14.24
C ARG A 97 -3.85 13.25 -14.59
N THR A 98 -3.38 14.21 -13.81
CA THR A 98 -3.56 15.65 -14.08
C THR A 98 -2.56 16.17 -15.12
N VAL A 99 -1.46 15.46 -15.35
CA VAL A 99 -0.38 15.84 -16.28
C VAL A 99 -0.51 15.16 -17.64
N SER A 100 -1.25 14.07 -17.75
CA SER A 100 -1.28 13.22 -18.93
C SER A 100 -2.70 13.07 -19.49
N ILE A 101 -3.14 14.06 -20.29
CA ILE A 101 -4.29 13.87 -21.20
C ILE A 101 -3.85 13.27 -22.55
N GLU A 102 -2.56 13.25 -22.87
CA GLU A 102 -2.11 12.88 -24.22
C GLU A 102 -1.13 11.73 -24.37
N ASP A 103 -0.53 11.15 -23.34
CA ASP A 103 0.40 10.01 -23.55
C ASP A 103 0.27 8.96 -22.45
N LEU A 104 -0.39 7.86 -22.78
CA LEU A 104 -0.27 6.58 -22.09
C LEU A 104 0.42 5.58 -23.03
N PRO A 105 1.76 5.44 -22.99
CA PRO A 105 2.38 4.24 -23.48
C PRO A 105 2.05 3.13 -22.48
N ALA A 106 1.27 2.17 -22.92
CA ALA A 106 1.04 0.91 -22.22
C ALA A 106 2.29 0.00 -22.34
N GLU A 107 3.45 0.49 -22.01
CA GLU A 107 4.62 -0.35 -21.82
C GLU A 107 4.80 -0.65 -20.34
N LEU A 108 4.01 -1.63 -19.88
CA LEU A 108 4.23 -2.28 -18.60
C LEU A 108 5.56 -3.04 -18.67
N SER A 109 6.61 -2.42 -18.16
CA SER A 109 7.83 -3.14 -17.82
C SER A 109 7.46 -4.28 -16.89
N ALA A 110 7.71 -5.53 -17.33
CA ALA A 110 7.45 -6.71 -16.53
C ALA A 110 8.33 -6.62 -15.28
N ALA A 111 7.71 -6.41 -14.11
CA ALA A 111 8.41 -6.49 -12.85
C ALA A 111 9.11 -7.84 -12.74
N PRO A 112 10.40 -7.89 -12.36
CA PRO A 112 11.12 -9.16 -12.21
C PRO A 112 10.35 -10.09 -11.27
N ASP A 113 10.22 -11.34 -11.68
CA ASP A 113 9.46 -12.37 -10.97
C ASP A 113 10.29 -12.87 -9.79
N LEU A 114 10.30 -12.12 -8.67
CA LEU A 114 11.00 -12.49 -7.42
C LEU A 114 10.38 -13.72 -6.71
N CYS A 115 9.36 -14.31 -7.32
CA CYS A 115 8.67 -15.50 -6.82
C CYS A 115 8.58 -16.59 -7.92
N ALA A 116 9.68 -16.90 -8.61
CA ALA A 116 9.72 -17.92 -9.64
C ALA A 116 9.61 -19.33 -9.06
N GLN A 117 8.39 -19.83 -8.87
CA GLN A 117 8.14 -21.27 -8.68
C GLN A 117 6.65 -21.61 -8.87
N SER A 118 6.13 -21.61 -10.11
CA SER A 118 4.97 -22.40 -10.52
C SER A 118 4.50 -22.01 -11.95
N ASP A 119 4.19 -22.94 -12.81
CA ASP A 119 3.68 -22.75 -14.19
C ASP A 119 2.43 -21.88 -14.28
N SER A 120 1.63 -21.84 -13.20
CA SER A 120 0.46 -20.96 -13.09
C SER A 120 0.80 -19.46 -13.11
N ARG A 121 2.06 -19.08 -12.88
CA ARG A 121 2.50 -17.67 -12.83
C ARG A 121 2.81 -17.11 -14.21
N LEU A 122 3.17 -17.95 -15.16
CA LEU A 122 3.42 -17.54 -16.54
C LEU A 122 2.17 -16.95 -17.21
N THR A 123 0.99 -17.41 -16.83
CA THR A 123 -0.30 -16.92 -17.34
C THR A 123 -0.90 -15.80 -16.50
N LEU A 124 -0.62 -15.77 -15.20
CA LEU A 124 -1.23 -14.82 -14.26
C LEU A 124 -0.62 -13.41 -14.38
N SER A 125 0.70 -13.31 -14.56
CA SER A 125 1.42 -12.05 -14.64
C SER A 125 0.98 -11.19 -15.84
N PRO A 126 0.92 -11.73 -17.09
CA PRO A 126 0.40 -10.99 -18.24
C PRO A 126 -1.08 -10.61 -18.11
N ALA A 127 -1.89 -11.45 -17.48
CA ALA A 127 -3.30 -11.17 -17.26
C ALA A 127 -3.48 -9.99 -16.25
N LEU A 128 -2.71 -10.01 -15.16
CA LEU A 128 -2.70 -8.91 -14.20
C LEU A 128 -2.27 -7.59 -14.84
N ALA A 129 -1.26 -7.62 -15.73
CA ALA A 129 -0.77 -6.44 -16.40
C ALA A 129 -1.85 -5.74 -17.26
N GLN A 130 -2.76 -6.50 -17.85
CA GLN A 130 -3.87 -5.99 -18.67
C GLN A 130 -5.06 -5.47 -17.85
N MET A 131 -5.04 -5.67 -16.53
CA MET A 131 -6.12 -5.20 -15.65
C MET A 131 -5.91 -3.73 -15.24
N ARG A 132 -7.01 -3.06 -14.91
CA ARG A 132 -6.94 -1.72 -14.31
C ARG A 132 -6.21 -1.80 -12.96
N PRO A 133 -5.36 -0.81 -12.61
CA PRO A 133 -4.61 -0.80 -11.35
C PRO A 133 -5.49 -1.05 -10.10
N ARG A 134 -6.67 -0.45 -10.06
CA ARG A 134 -7.64 -0.65 -8.96
C ARG A 134 -8.11 -2.11 -8.83
N ASP A 135 -8.35 -2.79 -9.95
CA ASP A 135 -8.85 -4.16 -9.95
C ASP A 135 -7.72 -5.12 -9.52
N ARG A 136 -6.47 -4.85 -9.96
CA ARG A 136 -5.26 -5.55 -9.47
C ARG A 136 -5.08 -5.39 -7.97
N GLN A 137 -5.22 -4.16 -7.47
CA GLN A 137 -5.12 -3.83 -6.05
C GLN A 137 -6.10 -4.66 -5.21
N LEU A 138 -7.38 -4.68 -5.61
CA LEU A 138 -8.41 -5.41 -4.88
C LEU A 138 -8.17 -6.93 -4.88
N LEU A 139 -7.77 -7.49 -6.02
CA LEU A 139 -7.45 -8.92 -6.11
C LEU A 139 -6.23 -9.28 -5.25
N TRP A 140 -5.19 -8.45 -5.26
CA TRP A 140 -4.00 -8.70 -4.45
C TRP A 140 -4.33 -8.71 -2.96
N LEU A 141 -5.00 -7.67 -2.47
CA LEU A 141 -5.39 -7.55 -1.07
C LEU A 141 -6.27 -8.72 -0.61
N ALA A 142 -7.19 -9.19 -1.47
CA ALA A 142 -8.09 -10.29 -1.14
C ALA A 142 -7.44 -11.67 -1.19
N HIS A 143 -6.50 -11.91 -2.13
CA HIS A 143 -6.01 -13.27 -2.42
C HIS A 143 -4.56 -13.51 -2.04
N ALA A 144 -3.69 -12.49 -2.12
CA ALA A 144 -2.30 -12.62 -1.70
C ALA A 144 -2.13 -12.26 -0.22
N GLU A 145 -2.82 -11.23 0.23
CA GLU A 145 -2.73 -10.74 1.62
C GLU A 145 -3.84 -11.29 2.53
N ASN A 146 -4.85 -11.94 1.96
CA ASN A 146 -5.99 -12.56 2.66
C ASN A 146 -6.79 -11.56 3.54
N TYR A 147 -6.85 -10.28 3.16
CA TYR A 147 -7.67 -9.30 3.87
C TYR A 147 -9.17 -9.53 3.64
N SER A 148 -9.95 -9.38 4.70
CA SER A 148 -11.41 -9.37 4.64
C SER A 148 -11.94 -8.16 3.86
N HIS A 149 -13.19 -8.21 3.41
CA HIS A 149 -13.83 -7.08 2.70
C HIS A 149 -13.82 -5.78 3.51
N ARG A 150 -13.94 -5.87 4.84
CA ARG A 150 -13.88 -4.73 5.74
C ARG A 150 -12.48 -4.11 5.76
N GLU A 151 -11.46 -4.93 5.93
CA GLU A 151 -10.06 -4.49 5.93
C GLU A 151 -9.65 -3.91 4.58
N ILE A 152 -10.07 -4.53 3.46
CA ILE A 152 -9.86 -3.98 2.11
C ILE A 152 -10.51 -2.59 1.98
N ALA A 153 -11.71 -2.40 2.53
CA ALA A 153 -12.38 -1.11 2.54
C ALA A 153 -11.58 -0.06 3.33
N GLU A 154 -11.07 -0.43 4.51
CA GLU A 154 -10.22 0.42 5.35
C GLU A 154 -8.89 0.79 4.66
N ILE A 155 -8.24 -0.19 4.00
CA ILE A 155 -6.97 0.01 3.27
C ILE A 155 -7.16 0.91 2.06
N THR A 156 -8.22 0.66 1.28
CA THR A 156 -8.44 1.34 -0.02
C THR A 156 -9.25 2.63 0.10
N GLY A 157 -9.91 2.86 1.24
CA GLY A 157 -10.84 3.98 1.42
C GLY A 157 -12.13 3.85 0.63
N LEU A 158 -12.49 2.63 0.20
CA LEU A 158 -13.73 2.34 -0.52
C LEU A 158 -14.85 1.96 0.44
N ALA A 159 -16.10 2.15 0.03
CA ALA A 159 -17.24 1.70 0.81
C ALA A 159 -17.25 0.16 0.90
N THR A 160 -17.38 -0.39 2.10
CA THR A 160 -17.39 -1.85 2.36
C THR A 160 -18.43 -2.57 1.51
N ALA A 161 -19.62 -2.00 1.36
CA ALA A 161 -20.70 -2.54 0.54
C ALA A 161 -20.30 -2.70 -0.95
N SER A 162 -19.37 -1.88 -1.44
CA SER A 162 -18.91 -1.94 -2.83
C SER A 162 -17.85 -3.01 -3.08
N ILE A 163 -17.09 -3.42 -2.04
CA ILE A 163 -15.95 -4.33 -2.20
C ILE A 163 -16.36 -5.65 -2.83
N ARG A 164 -17.45 -6.27 -2.36
CA ARG A 164 -17.94 -7.54 -2.90
C ARG A 164 -18.20 -7.48 -4.41
N LEU A 165 -18.89 -6.43 -4.87
CA LEU A 165 -19.21 -6.24 -6.28
C LEU A 165 -17.96 -5.97 -7.12
N LEU A 166 -17.06 -5.14 -6.59
CA LEU A 166 -15.81 -4.80 -7.27
C LEU A 166 -14.91 -6.04 -7.42
N LEU A 167 -14.74 -6.84 -6.37
CA LEU A 167 -14.01 -8.11 -6.42
C LEU A 167 -14.64 -9.10 -7.39
N PHE A 168 -15.97 -9.21 -7.41
CA PHE A 168 -16.65 -10.07 -8.39
C PHE A 168 -16.33 -9.65 -9.84
N ARG A 169 -16.38 -8.34 -10.13
CA ARG A 169 -16.05 -7.82 -11.47
C ARG A 169 -14.58 -8.04 -11.82
N ALA A 170 -13.66 -7.81 -10.87
CA ALA A 170 -12.24 -8.02 -11.05
C ALA A 170 -11.91 -9.50 -11.33
N ARG A 171 -12.49 -10.44 -10.57
CA ARG A 171 -12.34 -11.89 -10.81
C ARG A 171 -12.84 -12.31 -12.18
N ARG A 172 -14.02 -11.80 -12.59
CA ARG A 172 -14.57 -12.08 -13.91
C ARG A 172 -13.70 -11.56 -15.05
N GLN A 173 -13.10 -10.38 -14.87
CA GLN A 173 -12.14 -9.83 -15.83
C GLN A 173 -10.88 -10.68 -15.89
N MET A 174 -10.29 -11.05 -14.75
CA MET A 174 -9.13 -11.94 -14.67
C MET A 174 -9.37 -13.27 -15.38
N SER A 175 -10.49 -13.95 -15.09
CA SER A 175 -10.84 -15.21 -15.74
C SER A 175 -10.87 -15.10 -17.27
N ARG A 176 -11.46 -14.04 -17.81
CA ARG A 176 -11.50 -13.79 -19.26
C ARG A 176 -10.10 -13.59 -19.86
N LEU A 177 -9.21 -12.90 -19.15
CA LEU A 177 -7.85 -12.63 -19.62
C LEU A 177 -7.01 -13.91 -19.63
N ILE A 178 -7.16 -14.76 -18.62
CA ILE A 178 -6.48 -16.07 -18.54
C ILE A 178 -6.94 -16.99 -19.68
N THR A 179 -8.26 -17.09 -19.90
CA THR A 179 -8.81 -17.95 -20.98
C THR A 179 -8.31 -17.51 -22.36
N ARG A 180 -8.26 -16.22 -22.64
CA ARG A 180 -7.73 -15.67 -23.89
C ARG A 180 -6.22 -15.86 -24.05
N GLY A 181 -5.47 -15.86 -22.95
CA GLY A 181 -4.01 -16.06 -22.96
C GLY A 181 -3.62 -17.53 -23.20
N GLY A 182 -4.47 -18.48 -22.81
CA GLY A 182 -4.24 -19.91 -22.96
C GLY A 182 -4.57 -20.46 -24.38
N GLU A 183 -5.21 -19.66 -25.23
CA GLU A 183 -5.57 -20.03 -26.62
C GLU A 183 -4.52 -19.58 -27.66
N ARG A 184 -3.39 -19.02 -27.20
CA ARG A 184 -2.26 -18.59 -28.07
C ARG A 184 -1.03 -19.46 -27.83
#